data_14d2028ebb262ee33ce701e25a0becd2
#
_entry.id   14d2028ebb262ee33ce701e25a0becd2
#
_cell.length_a   1.000
_cell.length_b   1.000
_cell.length_c   1.000
_cell.angle_alpha   90.00
_cell.angle_beta   90.00
_cell.angle_gamma   90.00
#
_symmetry.space_group_name_H-M   'P 1'
#
loop_
_entity.id
_entity.type
_entity.pdbx_description
1 polymer ?
#
loop_
_entity_poly.entity_id
_entity_poly.type
_entity_poly.pdbx_seq_one_letter_code
_entity_poly.pdbx_strand_id
1 'polypeptide(L)'
;MTDKKKDVLQPVDDAARRQAKTLVRTARYASLATIDPADGSPSVSRVSLATAMDGSPVFLISRLSSHFANLEADPRCSLLVGEPGKGDPLAYPRMTLIGTAENLSLSPERAADRAHVKSRFLRRNPKAALYADFPDFAFWKFDTSRASLNGGFGRAYALAASDLAVPAGALQSLADFEEGAVEHMNAD
;
A
#
# COMPACT_ATOMS: atom_id res chain seq x y z
N MET A 1 41.28 -14.58 9.07
CA MET A 1 40.03 -15.29 8.77
C MET A 1 38.93 -14.23 8.65
N THR A 2 38.61 -13.82 7.47
CA THR A 2 37.54 -12.85 7.21
C THR A 2 36.20 -13.58 7.36
N ASP A 3 35.51 -13.28 8.43
CA ASP A 3 34.16 -13.76 8.70
C ASP A 3 33.26 -13.30 7.55
N LYS A 4 32.86 -14.21 6.62
CA LYS A 4 31.87 -13.94 5.60
C LYS A 4 30.58 -13.66 6.32
N LYS A 5 30.22 -12.39 6.47
CA LYS A 5 28.89 -11.94 6.92
C LYS A 5 27.88 -12.71 6.10
N LYS A 6 27.20 -13.68 6.72
CA LYS A 6 26.17 -14.50 6.07
C LYS A 6 25.12 -13.53 5.55
N ASP A 7 24.93 -13.51 4.24
CA ASP A 7 23.92 -12.63 3.63
C ASP A 7 22.55 -13.06 4.18
N VAL A 8 21.94 -12.21 4.99
CA VAL A 8 20.69 -12.52 5.68
C VAL A 8 19.52 -12.48 4.69
N LEU A 9 19.72 -11.80 3.55
CA LEU A 9 18.72 -11.67 2.50
C LEU A 9 18.75 -12.86 1.57
N GLN A 10 17.58 -13.40 1.28
CA GLN A 10 17.42 -14.47 0.30
C GLN A 10 17.18 -13.89 -1.11
N PRO A 11 17.55 -14.62 -2.18
CA PRO A 11 17.17 -14.27 -3.54
C PRO A 11 15.64 -14.20 -3.67
N VAL A 12 15.15 -13.19 -4.38
CA VAL A 12 13.72 -13.02 -4.62
C VAL A 12 13.25 -14.05 -5.65
N ASP A 13 12.39 -14.94 -5.21
CA ASP A 13 11.72 -15.95 -6.05
C ASP A 13 10.23 -15.60 -6.26
N ASP A 14 9.54 -16.42 -7.05
CA ASP A 14 8.12 -16.22 -7.33
C ASP A 14 7.23 -16.42 -6.11
N ALA A 15 7.66 -17.23 -5.14
CA ALA A 15 6.92 -17.40 -3.89
C ALA A 15 6.99 -16.12 -3.04
N ALA A 16 8.16 -15.51 -2.94
CA ALA A 16 8.34 -14.23 -2.27
C ALA A 16 7.53 -13.11 -2.94
N ARG A 17 7.54 -13.03 -4.29
CA ARG A 17 6.72 -12.06 -5.05
C ARG A 17 5.22 -12.26 -4.81
N ARG A 18 4.73 -13.50 -4.86
CA ARG A 18 3.32 -13.79 -4.56
C ARG A 18 2.96 -13.42 -3.14
N GLN A 19 3.79 -13.77 -2.16
CA GLN A 19 3.56 -13.44 -0.76
C GLN A 19 3.51 -11.92 -0.55
N ALA A 20 4.43 -11.16 -1.13
CA ALA A 20 4.46 -9.71 -1.06
C ALA A 20 3.21 -9.07 -1.65
N LYS A 21 2.82 -9.48 -2.88
CA LYS A 21 1.59 -8.99 -3.53
C LYS A 21 0.34 -9.34 -2.73
N THR A 22 0.28 -10.53 -2.15
CA THR A 22 -0.83 -10.95 -1.29
C THR A 22 -0.93 -10.09 -0.05
N LEU A 23 0.18 -9.84 0.65
CA LEU A 23 0.19 -8.97 1.85
C LEU A 23 -0.39 -7.58 1.56
N VAL A 24 0.02 -6.93 0.47
CA VAL A 24 -0.52 -5.61 0.11
C VAL A 24 -1.99 -5.68 -0.25
N ARG A 25 -2.38 -6.64 -1.10
CA ARG A 25 -3.75 -6.76 -1.62
C ARG A 25 -4.77 -7.16 -0.55
N THR A 26 -4.34 -7.92 0.46
CA THR A 26 -5.24 -8.36 1.53
C THR A 26 -5.27 -7.41 2.72
N ALA A 27 -4.27 -6.54 2.88
CA ALA A 27 -4.22 -5.58 3.97
C ALA A 27 -5.45 -4.64 3.98
N ARG A 28 -6.06 -4.48 5.15
CA ARG A 28 -7.18 -3.56 5.37
C ARG A 28 -6.71 -2.22 5.93
N TYR A 29 -5.56 -2.20 6.54
CA TYR A 29 -4.90 -1.01 7.07
C TYR A 29 -3.38 -1.17 6.97
N ALA A 30 -2.68 -0.07 7.13
CA ALA A 30 -1.24 -0.02 7.25
C ALA A 30 -0.81 0.93 8.37
N SER A 31 0.38 0.71 8.94
CA SER A 31 1.08 1.76 9.66
C SER A 31 1.79 2.64 8.64
N LEU A 32 1.37 3.90 8.55
CA LEU A 32 1.95 4.94 7.69
C LEU A 32 2.99 5.71 8.49
N ALA A 33 4.25 5.65 8.06
CA ALA A 33 5.33 6.47 8.60
C ALA A 33 5.57 7.67 7.69
N THR A 34 5.63 8.86 8.28
CA THR A 34 5.87 10.15 7.61
C THR A 34 6.96 10.91 8.34
N ILE A 35 7.46 11.99 7.75
CA ILE A 35 8.44 12.89 8.35
C ILE A 35 7.72 14.14 8.87
N ASP A 36 7.89 14.47 10.12
CA ASP A 36 7.37 15.72 10.68
C ASP A 36 8.23 16.90 10.16
N PRO A 37 7.65 17.87 9.46
CA PRO A 37 8.41 18.99 8.90
C PRO A 37 8.96 19.96 9.95
N ALA A 38 8.44 19.91 11.18
CA ALA A 38 8.87 20.82 12.23
C ALA A 38 10.28 20.50 12.74
N ASP A 39 10.63 19.22 12.84
CA ASP A 39 11.91 18.79 13.42
C ASP A 39 12.58 17.61 12.70
N GLY A 40 11.94 17.08 11.64
CA GLY A 40 12.42 15.93 10.88
C GLY A 40 12.20 14.58 11.59
N SER A 41 11.46 14.55 12.68
CA SER A 41 11.22 13.32 13.40
C SER A 41 10.27 12.37 12.63
N PRO A 42 10.47 11.04 12.74
CA PRO A 42 9.55 10.07 12.15
C PRO A 42 8.25 10.01 12.97
N SER A 43 7.13 10.12 12.28
CA SER A 43 5.78 10.01 12.84
C SER A 43 5.08 8.79 12.26
N VAL A 44 4.34 8.05 13.09
CA VAL A 44 3.63 6.83 12.63
C VAL A 44 2.16 6.90 13.00
N SER A 45 1.30 6.62 12.03
CA SER A 45 -0.16 6.57 12.20
C SER A 45 -0.75 5.33 11.55
N ARG A 46 -2.00 5.02 11.86
CA ARG A 46 -2.74 3.95 11.18
C ARG A 46 -3.68 4.55 10.15
N VAL A 47 -3.65 4.00 8.92
CA VAL A 47 -4.55 4.40 7.83
C VAL A 47 -5.28 3.18 7.27
N SER A 48 -6.53 3.36 6.83
CA SER A 48 -7.26 2.34 6.07
C SER A 48 -6.62 2.21 4.69
N LEU A 49 -6.52 0.98 4.20
CA LEU A 49 -5.81 0.67 2.96
C LEU A 49 -6.71 -0.04 1.97
N ALA A 50 -6.50 0.24 0.70
CA ALA A 50 -6.93 -0.54 -0.44
C ALA A 50 -5.80 -0.57 -1.48
N THR A 51 -6.02 -1.19 -2.63
CA THR A 51 -5.08 -1.16 -3.76
C THR A 51 -5.78 -0.66 -5.02
N ALA A 52 -5.07 0.15 -5.79
CA ALA A 52 -5.43 0.45 -7.17
C ALA A 52 -5.32 -0.83 -8.03
N MET A 53 -5.74 -0.78 -9.28
CA MET A 53 -5.72 -1.94 -10.19
C MET A 53 -4.28 -2.43 -10.43
N ASP A 54 -3.34 -1.51 -10.57
CA ASP A 54 -1.91 -1.78 -10.75
C ASP A 54 -1.23 -2.38 -9.51
N GLY A 55 -1.97 -2.50 -8.39
CA GLY A 55 -1.47 -3.02 -7.12
C GLY A 55 -0.88 -1.95 -6.20
N SER A 56 -0.81 -0.70 -6.63
CA SER A 56 -0.34 0.41 -5.79
C SER A 56 -1.24 0.58 -4.58
N PRO A 57 -0.70 0.74 -3.36
CA PRO A 57 -1.49 1.06 -2.19
C PRO A 57 -2.20 2.41 -2.33
N VAL A 58 -3.43 2.49 -1.85
CA VAL A 58 -4.21 3.73 -1.78
C VAL A 58 -4.82 3.87 -0.39
N PHE A 59 -4.85 5.09 0.11
CA PHE A 59 -5.43 5.40 1.41
C PHE A 59 -6.19 6.73 1.38
N LEU A 60 -7.11 6.88 2.31
CA LEU A 60 -7.97 8.06 2.47
C LEU A 60 -7.68 8.69 3.82
N ILE A 61 -7.27 9.95 3.83
CA ILE A 61 -6.89 10.68 5.05
C ILE A 61 -7.46 12.08 5.08
N SER A 62 -7.73 12.58 6.29
CA SER A 62 -8.26 13.93 6.52
C SER A 62 -7.13 14.96 6.58
N ARG A 63 -7.37 16.14 6.01
CA ARG A 63 -6.51 17.33 6.12
C ARG A 63 -6.27 17.79 7.56
N LEU A 64 -7.12 17.37 8.49
CA LEU A 64 -7.00 17.70 9.91
C LEU A 64 -5.94 16.83 10.63
N SER A 65 -5.41 15.80 9.97
CA SER A 65 -4.41 14.92 10.57
C SER A 65 -2.99 15.43 10.34
N SER A 66 -2.09 15.21 11.32
CA SER A 66 -0.68 15.57 11.19
C SER A 66 0.01 14.88 10.02
N HIS A 67 -0.30 13.59 9.79
CA HIS A 67 0.28 12.86 8.68
C HIS A 67 -0.14 13.39 7.30
N PHE A 68 -1.28 14.09 7.19
CA PHE A 68 -1.64 14.77 5.96
C PHE A 68 -0.71 15.96 5.71
N ALA A 69 -0.53 16.84 6.71
CA ALA A 69 0.38 17.96 6.61
C ALA A 69 1.83 17.51 6.37
N ASN A 70 2.25 16.43 7.02
CA ASN A 70 3.57 15.86 6.81
C ASN A 70 3.80 15.44 5.35
N LEU A 71 2.82 14.75 4.74
CA LEU A 71 2.91 14.32 3.33
C LEU A 71 2.82 15.46 2.33
N GLU A 72 2.12 16.55 2.64
CA GLU A 72 2.14 17.77 1.80
C GLU A 72 3.51 18.44 1.82
N ALA A 73 4.21 18.41 2.95
CA ALA A 73 5.54 18.98 3.09
C ALA A 73 6.65 18.09 2.53
N ASP A 74 6.55 16.77 2.79
CA ASP A 74 7.50 15.76 2.30
C ASP A 74 6.75 14.49 1.91
N PRO A 75 6.67 14.17 0.60
CA PRO A 75 5.91 13.01 0.13
C PRO A 75 6.57 11.66 0.46
N ARG A 76 7.79 11.63 0.97
CA ARG A 76 8.51 10.40 1.35
C ARG A 76 7.82 9.76 2.55
N CYS A 77 7.50 8.48 2.40
CA CYS A 77 6.84 7.75 3.47
C CYS A 77 7.09 6.24 3.35
N SER A 78 6.63 5.53 4.36
CA SER A 78 6.66 4.07 4.37
C SER A 78 5.34 3.50 4.87
N LEU A 79 4.98 2.32 4.36
CA LEU A 79 3.81 1.57 4.81
C LEU A 79 4.26 0.22 5.36
N LEU A 80 3.87 -0.11 6.59
CA LEU A 80 4.01 -1.46 7.14
C LEU A 80 2.67 -2.19 7.02
N VAL A 81 2.68 -3.33 6.33
CA VAL A 81 1.55 -4.24 6.17
C VAL A 81 1.88 -5.63 6.71
N GLY A 82 0.87 -6.39 7.07
CA GLY A 82 0.98 -7.72 7.68
C GLY A 82 0.51 -7.70 9.12
N GLU A 83 -0.55 -8.45 9.38
CA GLU A 83 -1.14 -8.55 10.72
C GLU A 83 -0.61 -9.77 11.44
N PRO A 84 -0.22 -9.64 12.70
CA PRO A 84 0.12 -10.79 13.52
C PRO A 84 -1.15 -11.58 13.87
N GLY A 85 -1.06 -12.90 13.88
CA GLY A 85 -2.08 -13.78 14.43
C GLY A 85 -1.84 -14.09 15.91
N LYS A 86 -2.29 -15.27 16.34
CA LYS A 86 -2.06 -15.75 17.71
C LYS A 86 -0.61 -16.19 17.91
N GLY A 87 -0.05 -15.98 19.09
CA GLY A 87 1.30 -16.40 19.46
C GLY A 87 2.35 -15.33 19.18
N ASP A 88 3.53 -15.71 18.72
CA ASP A 88 4.63 -14.79 18.46
C ASP A 88 4.33 -13.90 17.22
N PRO A 89 4.18 -12.57 17.40
CA PRO A 89 3.88 -11.67 16.28
C PRO A 89 5.01 -11.62 15.24
N LEU A 90 6.24 -11.95 15.59
CA LEU A 90 7.37 -11.94 14.67
C LEU A 90 7.42 -13.17 13.75
N ALA A 91 6.66 -14.22 14.06
CA ALA A 91 6.53 -15.39 13.20
C ALA A 91 5.68 -15.12 11.95
N TYR A 92 4.87 -14.06 11.95
CA TYR A 92 3.96 -13.73 10.85
C TYR A 92 4.64 -12.91 9.76
N PRO A 93 4.26 -13.15 8.49
CA PRO A 93 4.75 -12.36 7.37
C PRO A 93 4.36 -10.88 7.49
N ARG A 94 5.32 -10.01 7.23
CA ARG A 94 5.11 -8.56 7.21
C ARG A 94 6.02 -7.92 6.17
N MET A 95 5.61 -6.77 5.67
CA MET A 95 6.39 -6.07 4.66
C MET A 95 6.34 -4.56 4.90
N THR A 96 7.51 -3.93 4.81
CA THR A 96 7.64 -2.48 4.73
C THR A 96 7.82 -2.07 3.27
N LEU A 97 6.88 -1.26 2.76
CA LEU A 97 7.00 -0.57 1.48
C LEU A 97 7.63 0.80 1.73
N ILE A 98 8.57 1.20 0.91
CA ILE A 98 9.25 2.50 0.99
C ILE A 98 9.05 3.21 -0.33
N GLY A 99 8.66 4.48 -0.29
CA GLY A 99 8.36 5.25 -1.49
C GLY A 99 7.85 6.66 -1.19
N THR A 100 6.97 7.13 -2.06
CA THR A 100 6.34 8.45 -1.95
C THR A 100 4.82 8.31 -2.07
N ALA A 101 4.09 9.27 -1.52
CA ALA A 101 2.65 9.36 -1.68
C ALA A 101 2.25 10.61 -2.47
N GLU A 102 1.29 10.46 -3.39
CA GLU A 102 0.72 11.52 -4.21
C GLU A 102 -0.73 11.76 -3.83
N ASN A 103 -1.10 13.03 -3.63
CA ASN A 103 -2.47 13.44 -3.39
C ASN A 103 -3.22 13.53 -4.72
N LEU A 104 -4.17 12.63 -4.96
CA LEU A 104 -4.95 12.56 -6.19
C LEU A 104 -5.98 13.70 -6.34
N SER A 105 -6.21 14.47 -5.28
CA SER A 105 -7.19 15.57 -5.28
C SER A 105 -6.63 16.88 -5.83
N LEU A 106 -5.31 16.99 -5.97
CA LEU A 106 -4.65 18.24 -6.38
C LEU A 106 -4.61 18.45 -7.90
N SER A 107 -4.73 17.38 -8.70
CA SER A 107 -4.62 17.44 -10.14
C SER A 107 -5.95 17.16 -10.83
N PRO A 108 -6.53 18.09 -11.60
CA PRO A 108 -7.73 17.83 -12.40
C PRO A 108 -7.56 16.66 -13.38
N GLU A 109 -6.35 16.49 -13.93
CA GLU A 109 -6.02 15.40 -14.85
C GLU A 109 -6.15 14.02 -14.19
N ARG A 110 -6.08 13.96 -12.86
CA ARG A 110 -6.24 12.74 -12.07
C ARG A 110 -7.70 12.44 -11.68
N ALA A 111 -8.67 13.19 -12.21
CA ALA A 111 -10.09 13.01 -11.84
C ALA A 111 -10.60 11.58 -12.12
N ALA A 112 -10.24 11.01 -13.27
CA ALA A 112 -10.61 9.63 -13.63
C ALA A 112 -9.93 8.60 -12.69
N ASP A 113 -8.62 8.75 -12.46
CA ASP A 113 -7.87 7.91 -11.51
C ASP A 113 -8.48 7.97 -10.11
N ARG A 114 -8.81 9.18 -9.65
CA ARG A 114 -9.44 9.39 -8.34
C ARG A 114 -10.79 8.70 -8.23
N ALA A 115 -11.64 8.80 -9.25
CA ALA A 115 -12.95 8.15 -9.27
C ALA A 115 -12.80 6.62 -9.18
N HIS A 116 -11.89 6.07 -9.95
CA HIS A 116 -11.59 4.64 -9.96
C HIS A 116 -11.02 4.15 -8.62
N VAL A 117 -10.04 4.88 -8.08
CA VAL A 117 -9.46 4.62 -6.74
C VAL A 117 -10.53 4.68 -5.66
N LYS A 118 -11.40 5.70 -5.68
CA LYS A 118 -12.52 5.84 -4.73
C LYS A 118 -13.44 4.64 -4.79
N SER A 119 -13.87 4.22 -5.99
CA SER A 119 -14.75 3.05 -6.16
C SER A 119 -14.13 1.79 -5.53
N ARG A 120 -12.88 1.49 -5.86
CA ARG A 120 -12.16 0.34 -5.29
C ARG A 120 -11.97 0.45 -3.78
N PHE A 121 -11.62 1.62 -3.28
CA PHE A 121 -11.42 1.86 -1.85
C PHE A 121 -12.70 1.64 -1.06
N LEU A 122 -13.85 2.14 -1.54
CA LEU A 122 -15.14 2.00 -0.87
C LEU A 122 -15.65 0.56 -0.87
N ARG A 123 -15.40 -0.21 -1.94
CA ARG A 123 -15.67 -1.66 -1.94
C ARG A 123 -14.89 -2.39 -0.85
N ARG A 124 -13.65 -2.00 -0.61
CA ARG A 124 -12.80 -2.59 0.43
C ARG A 124 -13.12 -2.08 1.83
N ASN A 125 -13.50 -0.81 1.95
CA ASN A 125 -13.77 -0.08 3.18
C ASN A 125 -15.15 0.58 3.13
N PRO A 126 -16.27 -0.18 3.16
CA PRO A 126 -17.62 0.37 2.90
C PRO A 126 -18.04 1.45 3.91
N LYS A 127 -17.57 1.38 5.17
CA LYS A 127 -17.84 2.43 6.17
C LYS A 127 -17.25 3.79 5.81
N ALA A 128 -16.23 3.84 4.95
CA ALA A 128 -15.64 5.09 4.50
C ALA A 128 -16.57 5.91 3.61
N ALA A 129 -17.64 5.33 3.04
CA ALA A 129 -18.66 6.05 2.30
C ALA A 129 -19.32 7.18 3.11
N LEU A 130 -19.30 7.10 4.44
CA LEU A 130 -19.85 8.12 5.32
C LEU A 130 -19.06 9.45 5.30
N TYR A 131 -17.75 9.41 4.92
CA TYR A 131 -16.88 10.58 4.99
C TYR A 131 -15.97 10.79 3.78
N ALA A 132 -15.95 9.85 2.83
CA ALA A 132 -15.05 9.91 1.68
C ALA A 132 -15.29 11.13 0.77
N ASP A 133 -16.48 11.73 0.82
CA ASP A 133 -16.86 12.92 0.06
C ASP A 133 -16.77 14.22 0.88
N PHE A 134 -16.31 14.17 2.12
CA PHE A 134 -16.10 15.38 2.89
C PHE A 134 -14.92 16.18 2.31
N PRO A 135 -15.00 17.51 2.29
CA PRO A 135 -13.99 18.36 1.63
C PRO A 135 -12.61 18.32 2.28
N ASP A 136 -12.54 17.86 3.52
CA ASP A 136 -11.29 17.68 4.27
C ASP A 136 -10.63 16.31 4.04
N PHE A 137 -11.28 15.37 3.32
CA PHE A 137 -10.70 14.08 2.99
C PHE A 137 -10.11 14.05 1.58
N ALA A 138 -8.96 13.41 1.43
CA ALA A 138 -8.32 13.21 0.14
C ALA A 138 -7.80 11.77 -0.02
N PHE A 139 -7.90 11.28 -1.25
CA PHE A 139 -7.27 10.02 -1.65
C PHE A 139 -5.82 10.25 -2.00
N TRP A 140 -4.97 9.37 -1.48
CA TRP A 140 -3.55 9.33 -1.75
C TRP A 140 -3.18 8.00 -2.38
N LYS A 141 -2.31 8.03 -3.39
CA LYS A 141 -1.73 6.86 -4.03
C LYS A 141 -0.26 6.76 -3.64
N PHE A 142 0.16 5.56 -3.24
CA PHE A 142 1.53 5.30 -2.85
C PHE A 142 2.30 4.72 -4.04
N ASP A 143 3.41 5.35 -4.39
CA ASP A 143 4.37 4.87 -5.36
C ASP A 143 5.51 4.15 -4.64
N THR A 144 5.64 2.85 -4.87
CA THR A 144 6.61 2.00 -4.21
C THR A 144 7.94 2.06 -4.94
N SER A 145 9.00 2.52 -4.28
CA SER A 145 10.37 2.47 -4.80
C SER A 145 11.03 1.12 -4.52
N ARG A 146 10.83 0.59 -3.32
CA ARG A 146 11.36 -0.71 -2.86
C ARG A 146 10.55 -1.24 -1.70
N ALA A 147 10.75 -2.52 -1.36
CA ALA A 147 10.15 -3.10 -0.18
C ALA A 147 11.10 -4.07 0.54
N SER A 148 10.86 -4.23 1.85
CA SER A 148 11.52 -5.21 2.70
C SER A 148 10.47 -6.21 3.19
N LEU A 149 10.51 -7.43 2.69
CA LEU A 149 9.62 -8.52 3.09
C LEU A 149 10.30 -9.40 4.13
N ASN A 150 9.64 -9.59 5.26
CA ASN A 150 9.94 -10.66 6.20
C ASN A 150 8.84 -11.71 6.06
N GLY A 151 9.17 -12.84 5.48
CA GLY A 151 8.22 -13.94 5.17
C GLY A 151 8.01 -14.92 6.33
N GLY A 152 8.45 -14.56 7.53
CA GLY A 152 8.53 -15.43 8.70
C GLY A 152 9.98 -15.78 9.04
N PHE A 153 10.17 -16.73 9.96
CA PHE A 153 11.51 -17.10 10.45
C PHE A 153 12.49 -17.43 9.30
N GLY A 154 13.64 -16.73 9.28
CA GLY A 154 14.73 -16.97 8.34
C GLY A 154 14.46 -16.60 6.87
N ARG A 155 13.37 -15.90 6.57
CA ARG A 155 12.97 -15.51 5.21
C ARG A 155 12.87 -14.00 5.08
N ALA A 156 13.98 -13.35 4.79
CA ALA A 156 14.05 -11.91 4.55
C ALA A 156 14.43 -11.64 3.09
N TYR A 157 13.73 -10.70 2.45
CA TYR A 157 13.91 -10.36 1.04
C TYR A 157 13.92 -8.84 0.86
N ALA A 158 14.81 -8.36 -0.03
CA ALA A 158 14.76 -7.01 -0.55
C ALA A 158 14.10 -7.04 -1.93
N LEU A 159 12.97 -6.36 -2.07
CA LEU A 159 12.16 -6.34 -3.28
C LEU A 159 12.32 -4.99 -3.99
N ALA A 160 12.47 -5.03 -5.31
CA ALA A 160 12.35 -3.86 -6.16
C ALA A 160 10.87 -3.53 -6.43
N ALA A 161 10.59 -2.32 -6.90
CA ALA A 161 9.23 -1.93 -7.32
C ALA A 161 8.65 -2.89 -8.37
N SER A 162 9.48 -3.35 -9.31
CA SER A 162 9.09 -4.30 -10.37
C SER A 162 8.61 -5.66 -9.86
N ASP A 163 9.07 -6.09 -8.67
CA ASP A 163 8.63 -7.34 -8.05
C ASP A 163 7.16 -7.27 -7.57
N LEU A 164 6.69 -6.06 -7.30
CA LEU A 164 5.32 -5.79 -6.83
C LEU A 164 4.37 -5.39 -7.96
N ALA A 165 4.89 -4.83 -9.04
CA ALA A 165 4.10 -4.33 -10.15
C ALA A 165 3.24 -5.42 -10.81
N VAL A 166 2.08 -5.02 -11.33
CA VAL A 166 1.26 -5.84 -12.21
C VAL A 166 1.75 -5.58 -13.65
N PRO A 167 2.03 -6.63 -14.44
CA PRO A 167 2.43 -6.46 -15.84
C PRO A 167 1.38 -5.67 -16.64
N ALA A 168 1.82 -4.75 -17.49
CA ALA A 168 0.93 -3.87 -18.25
C ALA A 168 -0.12 -4.63 -19.09
N GLY A 169 0.25 -5.75 -19.69
CA GLY A 169 -0.69 -6.60 -20.44
C GLY A 169 -1.79 -7.22 -19.57
N ALA A 170 -1.47 -7.54 -18.31
CA ALA A 170 -2.46 -8.05 -17.36
C ALA A 170 -3.40 -6.94 -16.86
N LEU A 171 -2.92 -5.69 -16.79
CA LEU A 171 -3.75 -4.54 -16.40
C LEU A 171 -4.87 -4.28 -17.40
N GLN A 172 -4.57 -4.32 -18.71
CA GLN A 172 -5.59 -4.10 -19.74
C GLN A 172 -6.66 -5.18 -19.67
N SER A 173 -6.26 -6.46 -19.59
CA SER A 173 -7.21 -7.57 -19.46
C SER A 173 -8.08 -7.47 -18.20
N LEU A 174 -7.51 -7.01 -17.07
CA LEU A 174 -8.26 -6.82 -15.82
C LEU A 174 -9.25 -5.65 -15.93
N ALA A 175 -8.88 -4.55 -16.63
CA ALA A 175 -9.76 -3.41 -16.82
C ALA A 175 -11.00 -3.80 -17.62
N ASP A 176 -10.81 -4.58 -18.69
CA ASP A 176 -11.89 -5.02 -19.57
C ASP A 176 -12.91 -5.95 -18.87
N PHE A 177 -12.48 -6.64 -17.81
CA PHE A 177 -13.31 -7.61 -17.06
C PHE A 177 -13.76 -7.12 -15.69
N GLU A 178 -13.25 -6.00 -15.17
CA GLU A 178 -13.52 -5.62 -13.77
C GLU A 178 -15.01 -5.41 -13.48
N GLU A 179 -15.73 -4.69 -14.33
CA GLU A 179 -17.14 -4.40 -14.12
C GLU A 179 -17.99 -5.67 -14.20
N GLY A 180 -17.80 -6.47 -15.24
CA GLY A 180 -18.56 -7.72 -15.41
C GLY A 180 -18.26 -8.76 -14.33
N ALA A 181 -17.00 -8.87 -13.87
CA ALA A 181 -16.65 -9.78 -12.81
C ALA A 181 -17.26 -9.36 -11.45
N VAL A 182 -17.30 -8.06 -11.16
CA VAL A 182 -17.91 -7.53 -9.93
C VAL A 182 -19.43 -7.72 -9.94
N GLU A 183 -20.09 -7.49 -11.07
CA GLU A 183 -21.52 -7.72 -11.21
C GLU A 183 -21.87 -9.18 -11.00
N HIS A 184 -21.13 -10.09 -11.62
CA HIS A 184 -21.36 -11.53 -11.50
C HIS A 184 -21.18 -12.05 -10.07
N MET A 185 -20.14 -11.56 -9.36
CA MET A 185 -19.87 -11.98 -7.97
C MET A 185 -20.83 -11.38 -6.94
N ASN A 186 -21.57 -10.34 -7.28
CA ASN A 186 -22.58 -9.71 -6.40
C ASN A 186 -24.01 -10.13 -6.72
N ALA A 187 -24.21 -10.94 -7.76
CA ALA A 187 -25.53 -11.45 -8.17
C ALA A 187 -25.97 -12.74 -7.44
N ASP A 188 -25.06 -13.36 -6.70
CA ASP A 188 -25.30 -14.52 -5.81
C ASP A 188 -25.41 -14.07 -4.34
#